data_0899ff5e0916e1c5c928f029cdb44362
#
_entry.id   0899ff5e0916e1c5c928f029cdb44362
#
_cell.length_a   1.000
_cell.length_b   1.000
_cell.length_c   1.000
_cell.angle_alpha   90.00
_cell.angle_beta   90.00
_cell.angle_gamma   90.00
#
_symmetry.space_group_name_H-M   'P 1'
#
loop_
_entity.id
_entity.type
_entity.pdbx_description
1 polymer ?
#
loop_
_entity_poly.entity_id
_entity_poly.type
_entity_poly.pdbx_seq_one_letter_code
_entity_poly.pdbx_strand_id
1 'polypeptide(L)'
;VMNNNVVSSIDEDGQEIIVVGTGIGFQGKEGKVVDEKKIQKIFRLEDPKMIRKLKEILQDLPMEQFEISTAIIEHAKQSLGTELNENIYVTLTDHIHFAIQRYEDHMNFPNPMLREVRLFYEKEFALGEYALGMIKQRLNISLPLDDAASIALHIVSAEFDTRVKDTLKITEFLEDVMEQIKNYFHLEIDTQSLSYERFITHLKFLSRKLFASERMDDMNNDVQEMIQKICPEEYQCAGYIKTFIKERYKKDMTSAEVAYLTMHIERIRKNSIEKGEEDV
;
A
#
# COMPACT_ATOMS: atom_id res chain seq x y z
N VAL A 1 -6.16 -19.43 26.24
CA VAL A 1 -6.62 -18.06 26.60
C VAL A 1 -5.40 -17.18 26.67
N MET A 2 -5.43 -16.06 26.00
CA MET A 2 -4.32 -15.06 25.96
C MET A 2 -4.58 -13.93 26.97
N ASN A 3 -5.75 -13.32 26.89
CA ASN A 3 -6.25 -12.35 27.86
C ASN A 3 -7.78 -12.44 27.95
N ASN A 4 -8.43 -11.49 28.65
CA ASN A 4 -9.90 -11.52 28.82
C ASN A 4 -10.69 -11.40 27.54
N ASN A 5 -10.10 -10.90 26.45
CA ASN A 5 -10.78 -10.57 25.20
C ASN A 5 -10.23 -11.36 23.99
N VAL A 6 -9.20 -12.18 24.17
CA VAL A 6 -8.52 -12.91 23.10
C VAL A 6 -8.25 -14.35 23.50
N VAL A 7 -8.63 -15.27 22.63
CA VAL A 7 -8.34 -16.71 22.78
C VAL A 7 -7.71 -17.25 21.49
N SER A 8 -6.77 -18.19 21.64
CA SER A 8 -6.30 -19.03 20.55
C SER A 8 -7.13 -20.32 20.59
N SER A 9 -7.64 -20.72 19.44
CA SER A 9 -8.44 -21.92 19.25
C SER A 9 -7.95 -22.69 18.03
N ILE A 10 -8.50 -23.87 17.82
CA ILE A 10 -8.27 -24.68 16.64
C ILE A 10 -9.63 -24.81 15.94
N ASP A 11 -9.68 -24.56 14.64
CA ASP A 11 -10.89 -24.71 13.85
C ASP A 11 -11.16 -26.19 13.44
N GLU A 12 -12.22 -26.40 12.67
CA GLU A 12 -12.63 -27.75 12.22
C GLU A 12 -11.59 -28.44 11.32
N ASP A 13 -10.76 -27.64 10.63
CA ASP A 13 -9.68 -28.11 9.75
C ASP A 13 -8.37 -28.37 10.51
N GLY A 14 -8.35 -28.14 11.82
CA GLY A 14 -7.16 -28.30 12.66
C GLY A 14 -6.18 -27.15 12.59
N GLN A 15 -6.59 -26.01 12.00
CA GLN A 15 -5.75 -24.83 11.89
C GLN A 15 -5.91 -23.93 13.13
N GLU A 16 -4.80 -23.32 13.54
CA GLU A 16 -4.84 -22.37 14.64
C GLU A 16 -5.49 -21.07 14.20
N ILE A 17 -6.51 -20.62 14.95
CA ILE A 17 -7.23 -19.38 14.79
C ILE A 17 -7.11 -18.51 16.03
N ILE A 18 -7.13 -17.20 15.82
CA ILE A 18 -7.25 -16.22 16.91
C ILE A 18 -8.66 -15.67 16.93
N VAL A 19 -9.33 -15.79 18.06
CA VAL A 19 -10.70 -15.32 18.26
C VAL A 19 -10.69 -14.15 19.23
N VAL A 20 -11.27 -13.04 18.80
CA VAL A 20 -11.35 -11.79 19.57
C VAL A 20 -12.82 -11.50 19.88
N GLY A 21 -13.07 -11.07 21.11
CA GLY A 21 -14.40 -10.67 21.55
C GLY A 21 -14.42 -10.27 23.01
N THR A 22 -15.30 -9.32 23.37
CA THR A 22 -15.39 -8.78 24.72
C THR A 22 -15.69 -9.88 25.75
N GLY A 23 -14.78 -10.11 26.68
CA GLY A 23 -14.91 -11.10 27.74
C GLY A 23 -14.90 -12.56 27.25
N ILE A 24 -14.44 -12.85 26.04
CA ILE A 24 -14.41 -14.21 25.46
C ILE A 24 -13.44 -15.13 26.20
N GLY A 25 -12.33 -14.56 26.71
CA GLY A 25 -11.33 -15.28 27.50
C GLY A 25 -11.63 -15.30 29.01
N PHE A 26 -12.63 -14.55 29.46
CA PHE A 26 -12.95 -14.45 30.90
C PHE A 26 -13.40 -15.81 31.43
N GLN A 27 -12.71 -16.31 32.48
CA GLN A 27 -12.89 -17.66 33.03
C GLN A 27 -12.71 -18.81 32.02
N GLY A 28 -12.11 -18.52 30.85
CA GLY A 28 -11.78 -19.52 29.85
C GLY A 28 -10.69 -20.47 30.36
N LYS A 29 -10.89 -21.78 30.15
CA LYS A 29 -9.90 -22.83 30.45
C LYS A 29 -9.54 -23.53 29.14
N GLU A 30 -8.33 -24.06 29.07
CA GLU A 30 -7.89 -24.87 27.94
C GLU A 30 -8.86 -26.05 27.72
N GLY A 31 -9.21 -26.31 26.46
CA GLY A 31 -10.18 -27.33 26.06
C GLY A 31 -11.66 -26.99 26.24
N LYS A 32 -12.01 -25.77 26.68
CA LYS A 32 -13.41 -25.32 26.66
C LYS A 32 -13.82 -24.75 25.30
N VAL A 33 -15.08 -25.07 24.91
CA VAL A 33 -15.69 -24.46 23.73
C VAL A 33 -15.86 -22.96 23.94
N VAL A 34 -15.52 -22.21 22.94
CA VAL A 34 -15.65 -20.74 22.92
C VAL A 34 -17.15 -20.36 22.79
N ASP A 35 -17.62 -19.39 23.56
CA ASP A 35 -18.98 -18.87 23.43
C ASP A 35 -19.12 -18.06 22.14
N GLU A 36 -19.78 -18.64 21.15
CA GLU A 36 -19.97 -18.03 19.83
C GLU A 36 -20.62 -16.65 19.88
N LYS A 37 -21.50 -16.41 20.87
CA LYS A 37 -22.18 -15.11 21.02
C LYS A 37 -21.25 -13.96 21.40
N LYS A 38 -20.06 -14.29 21.90
CA LYS A 38 -19.02 -13.31 22.27
C LYS A 38 -18.01 -13.07 21.15
N ILE A 39 -18.07 -13.81 20.07
CA ILE A 39 -17.13 -13.68 18.95
C ILE A 39 -17.42 -12.39 18.21
N GLN A 40 -16.45 -11.51 18.18
CA GLN A 40 -16.47 -10.28 17.35
C GLN A 40 -15.71 -10.48 16.06
N LYS A 41 -14.55 -11.16 16.10
CA LYS A 41 -13.74 -11.41 14.92
C LYS A 41 -12.95 -12.70 15.07
N ILE A 42 -12.79 -13.43 13.95
CA ILE A 42 -11.94 -14.62 13.84
C ILE A 42 -10.84 -14.32 12.82
N PHE A 43 -9.60 -14.54 13.18
CA PHE A 43 -8.44 -14.41 12.29
C PHE A 43 -7.93 -15.79 11.88
N ARG A 44 -7.90 -15.99 10.55
CA ARG A 44 -7.34 -17.17 9.89
C ARG A 44 -6.13 -16.73 9.08
N LEU A 45 -4.98 -16.63 9.72
CA LEU A 45 -3.74 -16.22 9.05
C LEU A 45 -2.98 -17.46 8.60
N GLU A 46 -2.57 -17.49 7.34
CA GLU A 46 -1.83 -18.62 6.78
C GLU A 46 -0.38 -18.69 7.27
N ASP A 47 0.24 -17.51 7.53
CA ASP A 47 1.62 -17.44 7.99
C ASP A 47 1.72 -17.60 9.53
N PRO A 48 2.35 -18.69 10.03
CA PRO A 48 2.55 -18.90 11.48
C PRO A 48 3.30 -17.74 12.17
N LYS A 49 4.14 -17.01 11.44
CA LYS A 49 4.84 -15.84 11.99
C LYS A 49 3.86 -14.70 12.25
N MET A 50 2.88 -14.50 11.37
CA MET A 50 1.85 -13.48 11.55
C MET A 50 0.90 -13.85 12.69
N ILE A 51 0.54 -15.11 12.85
CA ILE A 51 -0.23 -15.61 14.01
C ILE A 51 0.51 -15.28 15.31
N ARG A 52 1.82 -15.59 15.38
CA ARG A 52 2.64 -15.28 16.55
C ARG A 52 2.69 -13.79 16.84
N LYS A 53 2.94 -12.98 15.81
CA LYS A 53 2.99 -11.52 15.95
C LYS A 53 1.65 -10.94 16.40
N LEU A 54 0.54 -11.44 15.85
CA LEU A 54 -0.80 -11.02 16.30
C LEU A 54 -1.02 -11.35 17.77
N LYS A 55 -0.59 -12.54 18.21
CA LYS A 55 -0.67 -12.92 19.63
C LYS A 55 0.14 -11.98 20.52
N GLU A 56 1.35 -11.65 20.15
CA GLU A 56 2.24 -10.74 20.89
C GLU A 56 1.58 -9.35 21.02
N ILE A 57 1.10 -8.78 19.92
CA ILE A 57 0.42 -7.48 19.90
C ILE A 57 -0.81 -7.50 20.81
N LEU A 58 -1.67 -8.50 20.67
CA LEU A 58 -2.94 -8.58 21.40
C LEU A 58 -2.79 -8.88 22.90
N GLN A 59 -1.58 -9.23 23.39
CA GLN A 59 -1.35 -9.41 24.82
C GLN A 59 -1.42 -8.07 25.58
N ASP A 60 -0.81 -7.05 25.03
CA ASP A 60 -0.61 -5.76 25.69
C ASP A 60 -1.47 -4.63 25.10
N LEU A 61 -2.10 -4.87 23.93
CA LEU A 61 -2.90 -3.89 23.22
C LEU A 61 -4.21 -3.59 23.95
N PRO A 62 -4.51 -2.31 24.25
CA PRO A 62 -5.83 -1.91 24.71
C PRO A 62 -6.92 -2.28 23.70
N MET A 63 -8.01 -2.87 24.17
CA MET A 63 -9.10 -3.35 23.31
C MET A 63 -9.68 -2.24 22.41
N GLU A 64 -9.76 -1.02 22.92
CA GLU A 64 -10.24 0.13 22.16
C GLU A 64 -9.36 0.44 20.93
N GLN A 65 -8.03 0.32 21.05
CA GLN A 65 -7.11 0.50 19.92
C GLN A 65 -7.28 -0.60 18.87
N PHE A 66 -7.53 -1.84 19.31
CA PHE A 66 -7.83 -2.94 18.41
C PHE A 66 -9.15 -2.70 17.64
N GLU A 67 -10.20 -2.27 18.33
CA GLU A 67 -11.51 -1.95 17.72
C GLU A 67 -11.39 -0.81 16.71
N ILE A 68 -10.59 0.23 17.02
CA ILE A 68 -10.30 1.33 16.10
C ILE A 68 -9.58 0.82 14.85
N SER A 69 -8.51 0.03 15.03
CA SER A 69 -7.75 -0.53 13.91
C SER A 69 -8.62 -1.40 13.02
N THR A 70 -9.46 -2.24 13.61
CA THR A 70 -10.41 -3.08 12.87
C THR A 70 -11.42 -2.24 12.11
N ALA A 71 -11.99 -1.20 12.73
CA ALA A 71 -12.96 -0.32 12.09
C ALA A 71 -12.34 0.45 10.89
N ILE A 72 -11.07 0.88 11.01
CA ILE A 72 -10.33 1.52 9.93
C ILE A 72 -10.14 0.54 8.76
N ILE A 73 -9.74 -0.71 9.04
CA ILE A 73 -9.52 -1.73 8.01
C ILE A 73 -10.83 -2.07 7.27
N GLU A 74 -11.92 -2.27 8.01
CA GLU A 74 -13.23 -2.55 7.40
C GLU A 74 -13.73 -1.38 6.56
N HIS A 75 -13.52 -0.14 7.01
CA HIS A 75 -13.84 1.04 6.23
C HIS A 75 -12.99 1.12 4.95
N ALA A 76 -11.70 0.80 5.03
CA ALA A 76 -10.82 0.76 3.87
C ALA A 76 -11.29 -0.29 2.83
N LYS A 77 -11.61 -1.52 3.25
CA LYS A 77 -12.17 -2.56 2.37
C LYS A 77 -13.43 -2.08 1.65
N GLN A 78 -14.35 -1.45 2.37
CA GLN A 78 -15.60 -0.94 1.80
C GLN A 78 -15.37 0.21 0.82
N SER A 79 -14.51 1.15 1.17
CA SER A 79 -14.25 2.35 0.36
C SER A 79 -13.49 2.05 -0.93
N LEU A 80 -12.53 1.13 -0.88
CA LEU A 80 -11.74 0.72 -2.03
C LEU A 80 -12.47 -0.30 -2.91
N GLY A 81 -13.44 -1.04 -2.34
CA GLY A 81 -14.17 -2.09 -3.05
C GLY A 81 -13.27 -3.27 -3.46
N THR A 82 -12.17 -3.48 -2.74
CA THR A 82 -11.19 -4.54 -3.00
C THR A 82 -10.90 -5.35 -1.73
N GLU A 83 -10.51 -6.59 -1.91
CA GLU A 83 -10.02 -7.41 -0.82
C GLU A 83 -8.62 -6.95 -0.40
N LEU A 84 -8.42 -6.86 0.91
CA LEU A 84 -7.13 -6.57 1.51
C LEU A 84 -6.57 -7.85 2.14
N ASN A 85 -5.27 -8.10 1.95
CA ASN A 85 -4.61 -9.22 2.60
C ASN A 85 -4.80 -9.16 4.12
N GLU A 86 -5.24 -10.26 4.72
CA GLU A 86 -5.60 -10.36 6.15
C GLU A 86 -4.44 -10.01 7.10
N ASN A 87 -3.18 -10.05 6.63
CA ASN A 87 -2.03 -9.60 7.41
C ASN A 87 -2.12 -8.11 7.81
N ILE A 88 -2.98 -7.30 7.15
CA ILE A 88 -3.21 -5.90 7.51
C ILE A 88 -3.70 -5.75 8.96
N TYR A 89 -4.49 -6.71 9.47
CA TYR A 89 -4.94 -6.67 10.86
C TYR A 89 -3.78 -6.76 11.86
N VAL A 90 -2.69 -7.40 11.46
CA VAL A 90 -1.46 -7.44 12.25
C VAL A 90 -0.65 -6.17 12.06
N THR A 91 -0.34 -5.86 10.81
CA THR A 91 0.65 -4.81 10.49
C THR A 91 0.13 -3.40 10.77
N LEU A 92 -1.15 -3.13 10.48
CA LEU A 92 -1.74 -1.81 10.73
C LEU A 92 -2.07 -1.61 12.20
N THR A 93 -2.56 -2.65 12.89
CA THR A 93 -2.81 -2.58 14.35
C THR A 93 -1.52 -2.31 15.12
N ASP A 94 -0.43 -3.02 14.78
CA ASP A 94 0.91 -2.79 15.33
C ASP A 94 1.38 -1.34 15.10
N HIS A 95 1.19 -0.85 13.86
CA HIS A 95 1.57 0.52 13.52
C HIS A 95 0.78 1.57 14.30
N ILE A 96 -0.54 1.43 14.39
CA ILE A 96 -1.41 2.37 15.12
C ILE A 96 -1.04 2.38 16.60
N HIS A 97 -0.84 1.20 17.20
CA HIS A 97 -0.41 1.09 18.60
C HIS A 97 0.92 1.80 18.83
N PHE A 98 1.92 1.54 17.98
CA PHE A 98 3.21 2.20 18.05
C PHE A 98 3.12 3.72 17.83
N ALA A 99 2.28 4.19 16.91
CA ALA A 99 2.08 5.62 16.67
C ALA A 99 1.47 6.32 17.88
N ILE A 100 0.52 5.68 18.59
CA ILE A 100 -0.08 6.17 19.81
C ILE A 100 0.95 6.24 20.94
N GLN A 101 1.72 5.17 21.19
CA GLN A 101 2.78 5.16 22.19
C GLN A 101 3.80 6.28 21.94
N ARG A 102 4.23 6.42 20.71
CA ARG A 102 5.18 7.46 20.29
C ARG A 102 4.63 8.88 20.52
N TYR A 103 3.34 9.09 20.27
CA TYR A 103 2.68 10.36 20.55
C TYR A 103 2.67 10.66 22.06
N GLU A 104 2.36 9.66 22.90
CA GLU A 104 2.38 9.79 24.37
C GLU A 104 3.79 10.08 24.89
N ASP A 105 4.82 9.50 24.27
CA ASP A 105 6.23 9.76 24.56
C ASP A 105 6.76 11.08 23.96
N HIS A 106 5.90 11.88 23.32
CA HIS A 106 6.27 13.14 22.63
C HIS A 106 7.36 12.97 21.57
N MET A 107 7.45 11.80 20.96
CA MET A 107 8.37 11.51 19.86
C MET A 107 7.68 11.71 18.51
N ASN A 108 8.27 12.54 17.64
CA ASN A 108 7.77 12.75 16.28
C ASN A 108 8.77 12.21 15.25
N PHE A 109 8.31 11.33 14.37
CA PHE A 109 9.11 10.82 13.27
C PHE A 109 8.44 11.23 11.94
N PRO A 110 9.03 12.18 11.20
CA PRO A 110 8.49 12.56 9.90
C PRO A 110 8.54 11.37 8.95
N ASN A 111 7.51 11.23 8.12
CA ASN A 111 7.51 10.26 7.04
C ASN A 111 8.18 10.90 5.82
N PRO A 112 9.36 10.41 5.39
CA PRO A 112 10.10 11.00 4.28
C PRO A 112 9.36 10.90 2.94
N MET A 113 8.34 10.02 2.84
CA MET A 113 7.55 9.79 1.63
C MET A 113 6.13 10.40 1.71
N LEU A 114 5.87 11.31 2.66
CA LEU A 114 4.56 11.92 2.84
C LEU A 114 4.01 12.52 1.54
N ARG A 115 4.85 13.28 0.82
CA ARG A 115 4.48 13.94 -0.42
C ARG A 115 4.15 12.92 -1.52
N GLU A 116 5.01 11.94 -1.70
CA GLU A 116 4.91 10.90 -2.72
C GLU A 116 3.69 9.99 -2.45
N VAL A 117 3.47 9.61 -1.20
CA VAL A 117 2.30 8.82 -0.80
C VAL A 117 1.02 9.59 -1.08
N ARG A 118 0.96 10.88 -0.72
CA ARG A 118 -0.18 11.73 -1.01
C ARG A 118 -0.45 11.87 -2.50
N LEU A 119 0.61 11.94 -3.32
CA LEU A 119 0.51 12.11 -4.76
C LEU A 119 0.14 10.82 -5.48
N PHE A 120 0.75 9.70 -5.11
CA PHE A 120 0.59 8.45 -5.84
C PHE A 120 -0.53 7.55 -5.32
N TYR A 121 -0.98 7.77 -4.08
CA TYR A 121 -1.97 6.93 -3.38
C TYR A 121 -3.05 7.79 -2.73
N GLU A 122 -3.68 8.66 -3.53
CA GLU A 122 -4.63 9.67 -3.05
C GLU A 122 -5.79 9.06 -2.25
N LYS A 123 -6.36 7.94 -2.74
CA LYS A 123 -7.48 7.25 -2.08
C LYS A 123 -7.06 6.64 -0.74
N GLU A 124 -5.93 5.96 -0.74
CA GLU A 124 -5.38 5.31 0.45
C GLU A 124 -4.89 6.36 1.47
N PHE A 125 -4.38 7.49 0.98
CA PHE A 125 -4.01 8.63 1.83
C PHE A 125 -5.24 9.26 2.50
N ALA A 126 -6.35 9.44 1.78
CA ALA A 126 -7.61 9.91 2.36
C ALA A 126 -8.14 8.94 3.44
N LEU A 127 -7.94 7.64 3.27
CA LEU A 127 -8.25 6.64 4.31
C LEU A 127 -7.32 6.78 5.52
N GLY A 128 -6.06 7.14 5.31
CA GLY A 128 -5.13 7.50 6.38
C GLY A 128 -5.61 8.72 7.17
N GLU A 129 -6.04 9.79 6.50
CA GLU A 129 -6.61 10.97 7.15
C GLU A 129 -7.90 10.63 7.93
N TYR A 130 -8.78 9.80 7.36
CA TYR A 130 -9.95 9.26 8.05
C TYR A 130 -9.56 8.52 9.34
N ALA A 131 -8.52 7.69 9.28
CA ALA A 131 -8.01 6.96 10.44
C ALA A 131 -7.53 7.90 11.54
N LEU A 132 -6.80 8.99 11.20
CA LEU A 132 -6.41 10.01 12.18
C LEU A 132 -7.63 10.68 12.83
N GLY A 133 -8.66 10.97 12.04
CA GLY A 133 -9.94 11.51 12.53
C GLY A 133 -10.63 10.58 13.53
N MET A 134 -10.67 9.29 13.25
CA MET A 134 -11.26 8.26 14.13
C MET A 134 -10.46 8.12 15.44
N ILE A 135 -9.12 8.07 15.37
CA ILE A 135 -8.25 8.02 16.54
C ILE A 135 -8.47 9.25 17.43
N LYS A 136 -8.52 10.44 16.83
CA LYS A 136 -8.79 11.68 17.54
C LYS A 136 -10.15 11.67 18.24
N GLN A 137 -11.19 11.22 17.54
CA GLN A 137 -12.55 11.18 18.08
C GLN A 137 -12.69 10.20 19.25
N ARG A 138 -12.08 9.02 19.15
CA ARG A 138 -12.24 7.97 20.15
C ARG A 138 -11.26 8.08 21.32
N LEU A 139 -10.00 8.39 21.04
CA LEU A 139 -8.93 8.41 22.06
C LEU A 139 -8.52 9.82 22.47
N ASN A 140 -9.02 10.88 21.83
CA ASN A 140 -8.59 12.27 22.00
C ASN A 140 -7.09 12.48 21.72
N ILE A 141 -6.50 11.66 20.84
CA ILE A 141 -5.10 11.71 20.41
C ILE A 141 -5.03 12.31 19.01
N SER A 142 -4.21 13.35 18.82
CA SER A 142 -4.01 14.02 17.52
C SER A 142 -2.67 13.62 16.92
N LEU A 143 -2.66 12.54 16.15
CA LEU A 143 -1.47 12.10 15.41
C LEU A 143 -1.15 13.05 14.26
N PRO A 144 0.14 13.23 13.90
CA PRO A 144 0.56 14.06 12.76
C PRO A 144 0.16 13.44 11.41
N LEU A 145 0.15 14.27 10.37
CA LEU A 145 -0.21 13.87 9.01
C LEU A 145 0.73 12.79 8.44
N ASP A 146 1.96 12.74 8.93
CA ASP A 146 2.94 11.69 8.62
C ASP A 146 2.41 10.28 8.91
N ASP A 147 1.59 10.13 9.94
CA ASP A 147 0.97 8.87 10.28
C ASP A 147 -0.15 8.49 9.28
N ALA A 148 -0.84 9.47 8.67
CA ALA A 148 -1.77 9.19 7.58
C ALA A 148 -1.05 8.55 6.38
N ALA A 149 0.12 9.06 6.02
CA ALA A 149 0.93 8.46 4.95
C ALA A 149 1.40 7.04 5.32
N SER A 150 1.79 6.83 6.57
CA SER A 150 2.20 5.51 7.04
C SER A 150 1.03 4.51 7.01
N ILE A 151 -0.16 4.92 7.47
CA ILE A 151 -1.39 4.11 7.40
C ILE A 151 -1.74 3.79 5.94
N ALA A 152 -1.68 4.77 5.04
CA ALA A 152 -1.89 4.58 3.61
C ALA A 152 -0.95 3.51 3.04
N LEU A 153 0.33 3.53 3.37
CA LEU A 153 1.30 2.52 2.92
C LEU A 153 0.97 1.11 3.43
N HIS A 154 0.41 0.97 4.62
CA HIS A 154 -0.09 -0.33 5.11
C HIS A 154 -1.28 -0.82 4.29
N ILE A 155 -2.22 0.08 3.93
CA ILE A 155 -3.38 -0.24 3.10
C ILE A 155 -2.91 -0.66 1.71
N VAL A 156 -2.06 0.12 1.04
CA VAL A 156 -1.46 -0.21 -0.28
C VAL A 156 -0.73 -1.54 -0.25
N SER A 157 0.01 -1.82 0.82
CA SER A 157 0.73 -3.08 0.96
C SER A 157 -0.22 -4.28 1.01
N ALA A 158 -1.38 -4.12 1.66
CA ALA A 158 -2.41 -5.15 1.74
C ALA A 158 -3.18 -5.32 0.43
N GLU A 159 -3.40 -4.26 -0.34
CA GLU A 159 -4.00 -4.32 -1.68
C GLU A 159 -3.12 -5.08 -2.68
N PHE A 160 -1.82 -4.85 -2.62
CA PHE A 160 -0.85 -5.45 -3.54
C PHE A 160 -0.27 -6.78 -3.04
N ASP A 161 -0.71 -7.26 -1.89
CA ASP A 161 -0.16 -8.45 -1.24
C ASP A 161 1.38 -8.37 -1.11
N THR A 162 1.87 -7.23 -0.68
CA THR A 162 3.29 -6.93 -0.53
C THR A 162 3.64 -6.57 0.92
N ARG A 163 4.93 -6.47 1.21
CA ARG A 163 5.37 -5.91 2.50
C ARG A 163 5.50 -4.41 2.39
N VAL A 164 5.22 -3.67 3.46
CA VAL A 164 5.37 -2.20 3.53
C VAL A 164 6.73 -1.73 3.00
N LYS A 165 7.81 -2.45 3.32
CA LYS A 165 9.16 -2.15 2.80
C LYS A 165 9.25 -2.23 1.27
N ASP A 166 8.54 -3.15 0.66
CA ASP A 166 8.53 -3.30 -0.81
C ASP A 166 7.63 -2.24 -1.44
N THR A 167 6.54 -1.85 -0.77
CA THR A 167 5.69 -0.71 -1.17
C THR A 167 6.47 0.61 -1.15
N LEU A 168 7.31 0.84 -0.14
CA LEU A 168 8.21 2.01 -0.11
C LEU A 168 9.13 2.05 -1.33
N LYS A 169 9.75 0.93 -1.70
CA LYS A 169 10.60 0.86 -2.91
C LYS A 169 9.82 1.13 -4.19
N ILE A 170 8.57 0.66 -4.26
CA ILE A 170 7.68 0.96 -5.38
C ILE A 170 7.43 2.47 -5.44
N THR A 171 7.16 3.11 -4.31
CA THR A 171 6.92 4.56 -4.24
C THR A 171 8.15 5.36 -4.69
N GLU A 172 9.35 5.01 -4.22
CA GLU A 172 10.62 5.60 -4.69
C GLU A 172 10.81 5.41 -6.21
N PHE A 173 10.51 4.23 -6.72
CA PHE A 173 10.59 3.94 -8.15
C PHE A 173 9.64 4.81 -8.98
N LEU A 174 8.40 5.02 -8.51
CA LEU A 174 7.42 5.89 -9.18
C LEU A 174 7.95 7.32 -9.26
N GLU A 175 8.48 7.86 -8.16
CA GLU A 175 9.05 9.20 -8.11
C GLU A 175 10.25 9.32 -9.06
N ASP A 176 11.20 8.42 -8.98
CA ASP A 176 12.38 8.41 -9.84
C ASP A 176 12.02 8.41 -11.33
N VAL A 177 11.08 7.55 -11.75
CA VAL A 177 10.66 7.48 -13.16
C VAL A 177 9.96 8.77 -13.59
N MET A 178 9.09 9.32 -12.73
CA MET A 178 8.42 10.60 -13.01
C MET A 178 9.42 11.75 -13.15
N GLU A 179 10.44 11.79 -12.30
CA GLU A 179 11.50 12.78 -12.37
C GLU A 179 12.32 12.65 -13.69
N GLN A 180 12.66 11.42 -14.09
CA GLN A 180 13.36 11.20 -15.35
C GLN A 180 12.56 11.70 -16.55
N ILE A 181 11.23 11.47 -16.59
CA ILE A 181 10.37 11.95 -17.68
C ILE A 181 10.33 13.47 -17.70
N LYS A 182 10.11 14.13 -16.56
CA LYS A 182 10.09 15.60 -16.43
C LYS A 182 11.40 16.20 -16.91
N ASN A 183 12.51 15.65 -16.46
CA ASN A 183 13.84 16.13 -16.82
C ASN A 183 14.17 15.93 -18.30
N TYR A 184 13.75 14.79 -18.89
CA TYR A 184 14.01 14.48 -20.30
C TYR A 184 13.29 15.43 -21.26
N PHE A 185 12.02 15.74 -20.97
CA PHE A 185 11.19 16.59 -21.83
C PHE A 185 11.13 18.05 -21.39
N HIS A 186 11.72 18.42 -20.25
CA HIS A 186 11.65 19.75 -19.64
C HIS A 186 10.21 20.28 -19.50
N LEU A 187 9.29 19.41 -19.06
CA LEU A 187 7.88 19.74 -18.96
C LEU A 187 7.32 19.51 -17.54
N GLU A 188 6.31 20.31 -17.22
CA GLU A 188 5.47 20.08 -16.04
C GLU A 188 4.33 19.13 -16.40
N ILE A 189 4.15 18.09 -15.58
CA ILE A 189 3.11 17.09 -15.79
C ILE A 189 1.85 17.48 -15.03
N ASP A 190 0.71 17.51 -15.72
CA ASP A 190 -0.59 17.74 -15.09
C ASP A 190 -1.01 16.50 -14.28
N THR A 191 -0.80 16.60 -12.96
CA THR A 191 -1.11 15.51 -12.02
C THR A 191 -2.61 15.30 -11.78
N GLN A 192 -3.47 16.19 -12.29
CA GLN A 192 -4.94 16.07 -12.18
C GLN A 192 -5.57 15.44 -13.42
N SER A 193 -4.78 15.11 -14.44
CA SER A 193 -5.31 14.53 -15.68
C SER A 193 -5.59 13.02 -15.54
N LEU A 194 -6.63 12.54 -16.24
CA LEU A 194 -6.90 11.10 -16.35
C LEU A 194 -5.73 10.31 -16.97
N SER A 195 -4.94 10.96 -17.82
CA SER A 195 -3.75 10.34 -18.42
C SER A 195 -2.66 10.11 -17.37
N TYR A 196 -2.50 11.04 -16.43
CA TYR A 196 -1.60 10.89 -15.30
C TYR A 196 -2.05 9.76 -14.36
N GLU A 197 -3.32 9.73 -13.96
CA GLU A 197 -3.86 8.65 -13.10
C GLU A 197 -3.64 7.27 -13.72
N ARG A 198 -3.95 7.13 -15.01
CA ARG A 198 -3.71 5.89 -15.76
C ARG A 198 -2.23 5.54 -15.81
N PHE A 199 -1.38 6.52 -16.09
CA PHE A 199 0.06 6.30 -16.12
C PHE A 199 0.60 5.81 -14.78
N ILE A 200 0.24 6.46 -13.67
CA ILE A 200 0.65 6.03 -12.32
C ILE A 200 0.15 4.60 -12.03
N THR A 201 -1.10 4.28 -12.37
CA THR A 201 -1.64 2.92 -12.20
C THR A 201 -0.81 1.88 -12.96
N HIS A 202 -0.46 2.19 -14.21
CA HIS A 202 0.34 1.30 -15.04
C HIS A 202 1.80 1.20 -14.56
N LEU A 203 2.34 2.30 -14.06
CA LEU A 203 3.71 2.32 -13.52
C LEU A 203 3.80 1.53 -12.20
N LYS A 204 2.77 1.59 -11.34
CA LYS A 204 2.63 0.71 -10.16
C LYS A 204 2.66 -0.77 -10.57
N PHE A 205 1.93 -1.13 -11.61
CA PHE A 205 1.88 -2.50 -12.11
C PHE A 205 3.23 -2.96 -12.67
N LEU A 206 3.89 -2.12 -13.47
CA LEU A 206 5.24 -2.37 -13.99
C LEU A 206 6.26 -2.55 -12.86
N SER A 207 6.26 -1.65 -11.89
CA SER A 207 7.19 -1.72 -10.75
C SER A 207 7.01 -3.00 -9.94
N ARG A 208 5.76 -3.40 -9.67
CA ARG A 208 5.45 -4.64 -8.96
C ARG A 208 6.04 -5.86 -9.69
N LYS A 209 5.84 -5.96 -11.01
CA LYS A 209 6.40 -7.03 -11.82
C LYS A 209 7.93 -7.03 -11.81
N LEU A 210 8.55 -5.87 -11.98
CA LEU A 210 10.01 -5.74 -11.95
C LEU A 210 10.59 -6.18 -10.60
N PHE A 211 9.98 -5.78 -9.48
CA PHE A 211 10.47 -6.16 -8.15
C PHE A 211 10.17 -7.62 -7.79
N ALA A 212 9.05 -8.18 -8.25
CA ALA A 212 8.75 -9.61 -8.15
C ALA A 212 9.62 -10.48 -9.09
N SER A 213 10.37 -9.86 -10.00
CA SER A 213 11.12 -10.55 -11.06
C SER A 213 10.22 -11.34 -12.03
N GLU A 214 8.98 -10.91 -12.14
CA GLU A 214 8.04 -11.36 -13.17
C GLU A 214 8.28 -10.53 -14.43
N ARG A 215 8.29 -11.16 -15.59
CA ARG A 215 8.46 -10.46 -16.87
C ARG A 215 7.14 -10.35 -17.59
N MET A 216 6.97 -9.28 -18.38
CA MET A 216 5.89 -9.23 -19.36
C MET A 216 6.22 -10.23 -20.49
N ASP A 217 5.17 -10.83 -21.05
CA ASP A 217 5.32 -11.65 -22.24
C ASP A 217 5.95 -10.84 -23.37
N ASP A 218 6.74 -11.51 -24.22
CA ASP A 218 7.39 -10.85 -25.34
C ASP A 218 6.35 -10.29 -26.31
N MET A 219 6.51 -9.02 -26.64
CA MET A 219 5.70 -8.36 -27.65
C MET A 219 6.25 -8.70 -29.04
N ASN A 220 5.35 -8.84 -30.02
CA ASN A 220 5.75 -9.04 -31.42
C ASN A 220 6.70 -7.90 -31.88
N ASN A 221 7.79 -8.26 -32.52
CA ASN A 221 8.81 -7.31 -33.00
C ASN A 221 8.22 -6.24 -33.93
N ASP A 222 7.26 -6.60 -34.80
CA ASP A 222 6.62 -5.66 -35.70
C ASP A 222 5.88 -4.55 -34.95
N VAL A 223 5.22 -4.90 -33.81
CA VAL A 223 4.53 -3.93 -32.96
C VAL A 223 5.53 -3.00 -32.25
N GLN A 224 6.64 -3.54 -31.79
CA GLN A 224 7.70 -2.72 -31.18
C GLN A 224 8.30 -1.73 -32.18
N GLU A 225 8.62 -2.18 -33.39
CA GLU A 225 9.10 -1.30 -34.47
C GLU A 225 8.08 -0.23 -34.85
N MET A 226 6.79 -0.58 -34.86
CA MET A 226 5.72 0.39 -35.12
C MET A 226 5.67 1.45 -34.03
N ILE A 227 5.73 1.10 -32.76
CA ILE A 227 5.75 2.03 -31.63
C ILE A 227 6.97 2.96 -31.73
N GLN A 228 8.15 2.42 -32.02
CA GLN A 228 9.37 3.19 -32.19
C GLN A 228 9.28 4.20 -33.35
N LYS A 229 8.58 3.85 -34.45
CA LYS A 229 8.38 4.74 -35.58
C LYS A 229 7.34 5.85 -35.32
N ILE A 230 6.30 5.55 -34.54
CA ILE A 230 5.21 6.48 -34.24
C ILE A 230 5.60 7.44 -33.13
N CYS A 231 6.31 6.96 -32.10
CA CYS A 231 6.68 7.70 -30.89
C CYS A 231 8.22 7.68 -30.66
N PRO A 232 9.02 8.22 -31.59
CA PRO A 232 10.49 8.06 -31.55
C PRO A 232 11.13 8.73 -30.34
N GLU A 233 10.68 9.92 -29.91
CA GLU A 233 11.22 10.65 -28.77
C GLU A 233 10.86 9.97 -27.45
N GLU A 234 9.62 9.53 -27.30
CA GLU A 234 9.15 8.83 -26.12
C GLU A 234 9.82 7.45 -25.99
N TYR A 235 10.09 6.78 -27.12
CA TYR A 235 10.83 5.53 -27.13
C TYR A 235 12.30 5.72 -26.69
N GLN A 236 12.94 6.83 -27.08
CA GLN A 236 14.27 7.17 -26.61
C GLN A 236 14.25 7.47 -25.10
N CYS A 237 13.25 8.22 -24.61
CA CYS A 237 13.06 8.49 -23.18
C CYS A 237 12.88 7.18 -22.40
N ALA A 238 12.01 6.27 -22.88
CA ALA A 238 11.83 4.96 -22.24
C ALA A 238 13.11 4.11 -22.23
N GLY A 239 13.93 4.19 -23.27
CA GLY A 239 15.25 3.58 -23.34
C GLY A 239 16.25 4.16 -22.32
N TYR A 240 16.21 5.47 -22.12
CA TYR A 240 16.98 6.15 -21.09
C TYR A 240 16.55 5.68 -19.69
N ILE A 241 15.23 5.65 -19.43
CA ILE A 241 14.67 5.15 -18.17
C ILE A 241 15.05 3.69 -17.92
N LYS A 242 15.04 2.83 -18.94
CA LYS A 242 15.52 1.44 -18.83
C LYS A 242 16.96 1.38 -18.30
N THR A 243 17.83 2.22 -18.85
CA THR A 243 19.25 2.28 -18.42
C THR A 243 19.37 2.74 -16.98
N PHE A 244 18.63 3.80 -16.61
CA PHE A 244 18.55 4.30 -15.25
C PHE A 244 18.07 3.23 -14.26
N ILE A 245 17.00 2.50 -14.58
CA ILE A 245 16.44 1.42 -13.75
C ILE A 245 17.48 0.32 -13.56
N LYS A 246 18.20 -0.05 -14.60
CA LYS A 246 19.25 -1.06 -14.54
C LYS A 246 20.40 -0.65 -13.62
N GLU A 247 20.79 0.61 -13.66
CA GLU A 247 21.88 1.14 -12.83
C GLU A 247 21.48 1.29 -11.36
N ARG A 248 20.31 1.86 -11.10
CA ARG A 248 19.86 2.18 -9.75
C ARG A 248 19.24 0.98 -9.01
N TYR A 249 18.37 0.23 -9.67
CA TYR A 249 17.59 -0.86 -9.05
C TYR A 249 18.12 -2.25 -9.35
N LYS A 250 19.12 -2.38 -10.24
CA LYS A 250 19.66 -3.66 -10.71
C LYS A 250 18.59 -4.56 -11.33
N LYS A 251 17.60 -3.96 -11.97
CA LYS A 251 16.51 -4.61 -12.69
C LYS A 251 16.62 -4.29 -14.17
N ASP A 252 16.27 -5.24 -15.03
CA ASP A 252 16.31 -5.04 -16.49
C ASP A 252 14.91 -5.09 -17.04
N MET A 253 14.59 -4.15 -17.94
CA MET A 253 13.30 -4.09 -18.63
C MET A 253 13.42 -4.84 -19.97
N THR A 254 12.38 -5.63 -20.26
CA THR A 254 12.21 -6.25 -21.60
C THR A 254 11.88 -5.19 -22.64
N SER A 255 11.99 -5.54 -23.93
CA SER A 255 11.57 -4.65 -25.01
C SER A 255 10.05 -4.38 -24.98
N ALA A 256 9.24 -5.35 -24.54
CA ALA A 256 7.81 -5.18 -24.33
C ALA A 256 7.50 -4.14 -23.25
N GLU A 257 8.24 -4.14 -22.14
CA GLU A 257 8.09 -3.16 -21.05
C GLU A 257 8.52 -1.76 -21.48
N VAL A 258 9.58 -1.64 -22.30
CA VAL A 258 9.98 -0.35 -22.91
C VAL A 258 8.90 0.18 -23.84
N ALA A 259 8.36 -0.65 -24.74
CA ALA A 259 7.27 -0.25 -25.63
C ALA A 259 6.00 0.14 -24.87
N TYR A 260 5.68 -0.59 -23.82
CA TYR A 260 4.57 -0.27 -22.91
C TYR A 260 4.75 1.09 -22.24
N LEU A 261 5.92 1.35 -21.67
CA LEU A 261 6.25 2.63 -21.06
C LEU A 261 6.19 3.78 -22.07
N THR A 262 6.68 3.57 -23.30
CA THR A 262 6.64 4.54 -24.40
C THR A 262 5.23 5.05 -24.67
N MET A 263 4.25 4.15 -24.81
CA MET A 263 2.86 4.52 -25.08
C MET A 263 2.25 5.36 -23.95
N HIS A 264 2.64 5.12 -22.72
CA HIS A 264 2.13 5.89 -21.59
C HIS A 264 2.82 7.27 -21.48
N ILE A 265 4.11 7.35 -21.77
CA ILE A 265 4.85 8.63 -21.83
C ILE A 265 4.23 9.54 -22.91
N GLU A 266 3.93 8.98 -24.08
CA GLU A 266 3.32 9.72 -25.17
C GLU A 266 2.00 10.39 -24.74
N ARG A 267 1.14 9.65 -24.04
CA ARG A 267 -0.15 10.16 -23.60
C ARG A 267 -0.03 11.29 -22.59
N ILE A 268 0.85 11.15 -21.58
CA ILE A 268 1.02 12.22 -20.58
C ILE A 268 1.70 13.43 -21.17
N ARG A 269 2.65 13.26 -22.10
CA ARG A 269 3.31 14.36 -22.80
C ARG A 269 2.34 15.19 -23.62
N LYS A 270 1.49 14.54 -24.44
CA LYS A 270 0.46 15.24 -25.23
C LYS A 270 -0.46 16.09 -24.37
N ASN A 271 -1.03 15.52 -23.33
CA ASN A 271 -1.94 16.24 -22.43
C ASN A 271 -1.24 17.42 -21.75
N SER A 272 0.03 17.29 -21.42
CA SER A 272 0.79 18.35 -20.76
C SER A 272 1.11 19.51 -21.71
N ILE A 273 1.27 19.25 -23.01
CA ILE A 273 1.51 20.28 -24.04
C ILE A 273 0.20 21.02 -24.35
N GLU A 274 -0.91 20.28 -24.57
CA GLU A 274 -2.23 20.85 -24.87
C GLU A 274 -2.69 21.83 -23.79
N LYS A 275 -2.48 21.49 -22.52
CA LYS A 275 -2.81 22.40 -21.40
C LYS A 275 -1.91 23.63 -21.34
N GLY A 276 -0.63 23.51 -21.64
CA GLY A 276 0.29 24.65 -21.68
C GLY A 276 -0.03 25.64 -22.80
N GLU A 277 -0.72 25.22 -23.86
CA GLU A 277 -1.20 26.07 -24.95
C GLU A 277 -2.55 26.76 -24.63
N GLU A 278 -3.37 26.17 -23.75
CA GLU A 278 -4.64 26.78 -23.30
C GLU A 278 -4.44 27.87 -22.22
N ASP A 279 -3.32 27.83 -21.48
CA ASP A 279 -2.99 28.77 -20.40
C ASP A 279 -2.19 30.00 -20.90
N VAL A 280 -1.89 30.10 -22.22
CA VAL A 280 -1.19 31.25 -22.90
C VAL A 280 -2.18 32.02 -23.75
#